data_92a7d278a886b87e4595951740d5f015
#
_entry.id   92a7d278a886b87e4595951740d5f015
#
_cell.length_a   1.000
_cell.length_b   1.000
_cell.length_c   1.000
_cell.angle_alpha   90.00
_cell.angle_beta   90.00
_cell.angle_gamma   90.00
#
_symmetry.space_group_name_H-M   'P 1'
#
loop_
_entity.id
_entity.type
_entity.pdbx_description
1 polymer ?
#
loop_
_entity_poly.entity_id
_entity_poly.type
_entity_poly.pdbx_seq_one_letter_code
_entity_poly.pdbx_strand_id
1 'polypeptide(L)'
;MRKLVFVLVGVFALGLSACSSDDGGGSTGTETGTTGSTESTASGDCADLTGEGATFTITIADFAFDPNCFTASASQGITIVNQDDADHSFTIPDTQVDVPIAAGETFNGESRAVEPGTYDFLCTIHPTMTGQVTVVA
;
A
#
# COMPACT_ATOMS: atom_id res chain seq x y z
N MET A 1 24.75 -13.66 -32.96
CA MET A 1 24.23 -14.72 -33.84
C MET A 1 23.68 -15.85 -33.02
N ARG A 2 22.51 -16.26 -33.25
CA ARG A 2 21.63 -17.38 -32.86
C ARG A 2 20.43 -16.95 -32.01
N LYS A 3 19.38 -16.66 -32.76
CA LYS A 3 17.99 -16.65 -32.32
C LYS A 3 17.57 -18.09 -32.00
N LEU A 4 17.04 -18.33 -30.80
CA LEU A 4 16.28 -19.54 -30.53
C LEU A 4 14.82 -19.13 -30.32
N VAL A 5 14.02 -19.49 -31.29
CA VAL A 5 12.56 -19.44 -31.28
C VAL A 5 12.08 -20.73 -30.63
N PHE A 6 11.40 -20.68 -29.51
CA PHE A 6 10.60 -21.79 -29.00
C PHE A 6 9.13 -21.48 -29.18
N VAL A 7 8.56 -22.12 -30.18
CA VAL A 7 7.13 -22.28 -30.36
C VAL A 7 6.69 -23.46 -29.51
N LEU A 8 5.81 -23.27 -28.57
CA LEU A 8 5.09 -24.35 -27.88
C LEU A 8 3.60 -24.14 -28.05
N VAL A 9 3.06 -24.97 -28.92
CA VAL A 9 1.64 -25.23 -29.14
C VAL A 9 1.18 -26.18 -28.03
N GLY A 10 0.11 -25.88 -27.33
CA GLY A 10 -0.48 -26.77 -26.30
C GLY A 10 -1.91 -26.39 -26.06
N VAL A 11 -2.75 -26.94 -26.83
CA VAL A 11 -3.95 -27.78 -26.61
C VAL A 11 -4.96 -27.29 -25.55
N PHE A 12 -6.10 -26.91 -26.11
CA PHE A 12 -7.42 -26.71 -25.55
C PHE A 12 -7.94 -27.93 -24.78
N ALA A 13 -8.53 -27.69 -23.59
CA ALA A 13 -9.50 -28.60 -22.99
C ALA A 13 -10.68 -27.82 -22.49
N LEU A 14 -11.80 -27.91 -23.18
CA LEU A 14 -13.12 -27.51 -22.74
C LEU A 14 -13.60 -28.46 -21.63
N GLY A 15 -14.00 -27.92 -20.49
CA GLY A 15 -14.76 -28.63 -19.47
C GLY A 15 -16.04 -27.86 -19.17
N LEU A 16 -17.13 -28.25 -19.78
CA LEU A 16 -18.48 -27.88 -19.36
C LEU A 16 -18.84 -28.73 -18.15
N SER A 17 -19.28 -28.10 -17.06
CA SER A 17 -20.13 -28.74 -16.05
C SER A 17 -21.21 -27.77 -15.67
N ALA A 18 -22.40 -28.15 -16.10
CA ALA A 18 -23.66 -27.56 -15.74
C ALA A 18 -24.27 -28.31 -14.54
N CYS A 19 -25.31 -27.70 -13.96
CA CYS A 19 -26.29 -28.21 -13.01
C CYS A 19 -25.90 -28.06 -11.53
N SER A 20 -26.81 -27.70 -10.64
CA SER A 20 -28.26 -27.80 -10.58
C SER A 20 -28.76 -26.83 -9.54
N SER A 21 -29.92 -26.33 -9.80
CA SER A 21 -30.83 -25.68 -8.81
C SER A 21 -31.28 -26.70 -7.78
N ASP A 22 -31.32 -26.30 -6.52
CA ASP A 22 -32.24 -26.92 -5.54
C ASP A 22 -32.80 -25.86 -4.62
N ASP A 23 -34.15 -25.85 -4.60
CA ASP A 23 -35.03 -25.04 -3.80
C ASP A 23 -35.12 -25.58 -2.37
N GLY A 24 -35.23 -24.71 -1.37
CA GLY A 24 -35.83 -25.17 -0.13
C GLY A 24 -35.46 -24.42 1.15
N GLY A 25 -36.29 -23.44 1.54
CA GLY A 25 -36.76 -23.36 2.91
C GLY A 25 -35.94 -22.57 3.94
N GLY A 26 -36.36 -21.34 4.16
CA GLY A 26 -36.57 -20.61 5.40
C GLY A 26 -35.67 -20.84 6.62
N SER A 27 -34.99 -19.79 7.05
CA SER A 27 -34.99 -19.41 8.46
C SER A 27 -34.37 -18.01 8.63
N THR A 28 -35.13 -17.18 9.30
CA THR A 28 -34.79 -15.88 9.84
C THR A 28 -33.48 -15.92 10.63
N GLY A 29 -32.49 -15.21 10.15
CA GLY A 29 -31.29 -14.89 10.88
C GLY A 29 -30.82 -13.48 10.47
N THR A 30 -31.21 -12.50 11.28
CA THR A 30 -30.71 -11.14 11.21
C THR A 30 -29.19 -11.19 11.47
N GLU A 31 -28.39 -11.18 10.43
CA GLU A 31 -26.97 -10.87 10.54
C GLU A 31 -26.76 -9.55 9.82
N THR A 32 -26.65 -8.52 10.62
CA THR A 32 -26.17 -7.20 10.27
C THR A 32 -24.73 -7.35 9.72
N GLY A 33 -24.63 -7.48 8.42
CA GLY A 33 -23.36 -7.35 7.72
C GLY A 33 -22.93 -5.89 7.77
N THR A 34 -22.18 -5.55 8.79
CA THR A 34 -21.44 -4.29 8.86
C THR A 34 -20.36 -4.35 7.80
N THR A 35 -20.63 -3.72 6.66
CA THR A 35 -19.61 -3.27 5.73
C THR A 35 -18.85 -2.18 6.46
N GLY A 36 -17.76 -2.55 7.11
CA GLY A 36 -16.86 -1.60 7.74
C GLY A 36 -16.15 -0.81 6.65
N SER A 37 -16.75 0.31 6.23
CA SER A 37 -15.99 1.45 5.76
C SER A 37 -15.14 1.90 6.95
N THR A 38 -13.87 1.59 6.92
CA THR A 38 -12.94 2.15 7.89
C THR A 38 -12.72 3.61 7.50
N GLU A 39 -13.60 4.48 7.99
CA GLU A 39 -13.26 5.89 8.15
C GLU A 39 -12.03 5.93 9.06
N SER A 40 -10.91 6.35 8.50
CA SER A 40 -9.71 6.67 9.25
C SER A 40 -9.99 7.89 10.14
N THR A 41 -10.56 7.65 11.32
CA THR A 41 -10.52 8.62 12.40
C THR A 41 -9.13 8.54 13.03
N ALA A 42 -8.34 9.57 12.81
CA ALA A 42 -7.08 9.80 13.51
C ALA A 42 -7.32 9.86 15.02
N SER A 43 -7.13 8.74 15.71
CA SER A 43 -6.79 8.68 17.14
C SER A 43 -6.59 7.22 17.57
N GLY A 44 -5.32 6.80 17.64
CA GLY A 44 -4.86 5.61 18.35
C GLY A 44 -4.85 4.36 17.49
N ASP A 45 -3.76 4.07 16.90
CA ASP A 45 -3.08 2.86 16.50
C ASP A 45 -2.34 3.08 15.17
N CYS A 46 -1.41 4.06 15.18
CA CYS A 46 -0.42 4.12 14.12
C CYS A 46 0.44 2.87 14.16
N ALA A 47 0.80 2.33 13.02
CA ALA A 47 1.68 1.18 12.93
C ALA A 47 3.04 1.49 13.57
N ASP A 48 3.53 0.62 14.43
CA ASP A 48 4.90 0.72 14.96
C ASP A 48 5.85 -0.06 14.07
N LEU A 49 6.60 0.67 13.24
CA LEU A 49 7.58 0.12 12.32
C LEU A 49 9.02 0.17 12.87
N THR A 50 9.22 0.64 14.10
CA THR A 50 10.57 0.76 14.71
C THR A 50 11.27 -0.59 14.86
N GLY A 51 10.51 -1.68 14.96
CA GLY A 51 11.01 -3.05 15.11
C GLY A 51 11.30 -3.78 13.79
N GLU A 52 11.04 -3.20 12.62
CA GLU A 52 11.21 -3.85 11.32
C GLU A 52 12.66 -3.98 10.83
N GLY A 53 13.63 -3.69 11.69
CA GLY A 53 15.06 -3.78 11.34
C GLY A 53 15.60 -2.53 10.69
N ALA A 54 16.51 -2.70 9.71
CA ALA A 54 17.21 -1.56 9.10
C ALA A 54 16.35 -0.75 8.12
N THR A 55 15.21 -1.29 7.66
CA THR A 55 14.36 -0.66 6.65
C THR A 55 12.89 -1.02 6.91
N PHE A 56 12.00 -0.06 6.78
CA PHE A 56 10.54 -0.28 6.80
C PHE A 56 9.93 -0.01 5.42
N THR A 57 8.72 -0.53 5.19
CA THR A 57 8.06 -0.45 3.88
C THR A 57 6.73 0.28 3.97
N ILE A 58 6.50 1.20 3.02
CA ILE A 58 5.21 1.84 2.75
C ILE A 58 4.76 1.36 1.37
N THR A 59 3.51 0.95 1.25
CA THR A 59 2.90 0.61 -0.02
C THR A 59 1.96 1.73 -0.46
N ILE A 60 1.97 2.05 -1.75
CA ILE A 60 0.98 2.91 -2.40
C ILE A 60 0.11 2.00 -3.25
N ALA A 61 -1.19 1.98 -2.97
CA ALA A 61 -2.18 1.22 -3.73
C ALA A 61 -3.54 1.90 -3.63
N ASP A 62 -4.31 1.84 -4.70
CA ASP A 62 -5.65 2.43 -4.78
C ASP A 62 -5.67 3.92 -4.37
N PHE A 63 -4.62 4.69 -4.73
CA PHE A 63 -4.43 6.10 -4.36
C PHE A 63 -4.42 6.34 -2.84
N ALA A 64 -3.81 5.43 -2.09
CA ALA A 64 -3.63 5.53 -0.66
C ALA A 64 -2.24 5.04 -0.23
N PHE A 65 -1.76 5.57 0.90
CA PHE A 65 -0.56 5.05 1.57
C PHE A 65 -0.96 3.97 2.59
N ASP A 66 -0.21 2.89 2.66
CA ASP A 66 -0.37 1.84 3.65
C ASP A 66 0.99 1.44 4.27
N PRO A 67 1.18 1.64 5.58
CA PRO A 67 0.31 2.37 6.50
C PRO A 67 0.31 3.89 6.21
N ASN A 68 -0.82 4.55 6.46
CA ASN A 68 -0.95 6.01 6.36
C ASN A 68 -0.69 6.73 7.69
N CYS A 69 -0.52 6.00 8.78
CA CYS A 69 -0.04 6.50 10.06
C CYS A 69 0.94 5.50 10.67
N PHE A 70 2.15 5.97 11.01
CA PHE A 70 3.16 5.07 11.56
C PHE A 70 4.23 5.78 12.39
N THR A 71 4.94 4.98 13.21
CA THR A 71 6.14 5.38 13.92
C THR A 71 7.34 4.64 13.34
N ALA A 72 8.43 5.33 13.06
CA ALA A 72 9.67 4.77 12.54
C ALA A 72 10.89 5.40 13.25
N SER A 73 12.03 4.71 13.24
CA SER A 73 13.28 5.27 13.78
C SER A 73 14.02 6.10 12.72
N ALA A 74 14.61 7.21 13.13
CA ALA A 74 15.46 8.06 12.29
C ALA A 74 16.69 7.31 11.70
N SER A 75 17.03 6.15 12.26
CA SER A 75 18.14 5.33 11.79
C SER A 75 17.75 4.30 10.72
N GLN A 76 16.45 4.09 10.48
CA GLN A 76 15.96 3.14 9.50
C GLN A 76 15.99 3.72 8.07
N GLY A 77 16.11 2.84 7.08
CA GLY A 77 15.79 3.17 5.69
C GLY A 77 14.29 3.07 5.42
N ILE A 78 13.87 3.61 4.29
CA ILE A 78 12.49 3.52 3.81
C ILE A 78 12.46 2.88 2.43
N THR A 79 11.54 1.94 2.24
CA THR A 79 11.16 1.43 0.93
C THR A 79 9.72 1.88 0.65
N ILE A 80 9.48 2.49 -0.50
CA ILE A 80 8.14 2.87 -0.94
C ILE A 80 7.84 2.12 -2.22
N VAL A 81 6.78 1.30 -2.21
CA VAL A 81 6.36 0.48 -3.34
C VAL A 81 5.09 1.07 -3.93
N ASN A 82 5.16 1.61 -5.14
CA ASN A 82 4.00 2.08 -5.87
C ASN A 82 3.39 0.91 -6.66
N GLN A 83 2.21 0.45 -6.28
CA GLN A 83 1.47 -0.62 -6.95
C GLN A 83 0.41 -0.10 -7.92
N ASP A 84 0.22 1.22 -7.98
CA ASP A 84 -0.71 1.84 -8.91
C ASP A 84 -0.09 2.03 -10.30
N ASP A 85 -0.94 2.16 -11.32
CA ASP A 85 -0.57 2.53 -12.69
C ASP A 85 -0.41 4.06 -12.86
N ALA A 86 -0.39 4.82 -11.77
CA ALA A 86 -0.23 6.26 -11.72
C ALA A 86 1.04 6.68 -10.97
N ASP A 87 1.61 7.82 -11.33
CA ASP A 87 2.72 8.42 -10.61
C ASP A 87 2.25 9.02 -9.29
N HIS A 88 3.05 8.88 -8.25
CA HIS A 88 2.82 9.44 -6.93
C HIS A 88 4.06 10.17 -6.40
N SER A 89 3.92 10.83 -5.25
CA SER A 89 5.05 11.32 -4.48
C SER A 89 4.86 11.01 -2.98
N PHE A 90 5.97 10.96 -2.26
CA PHE A 90 5.99 10.97 -0.81
C PHE A 90 6.72 12.23 -0.36
N THR A 91 5.97 13.18 0.17
CA THR A 91 6.45 14.53 0.48
C THR A 91 6.10 14.90 1.91
N ILE A 92 7.10 15.32 2.69
CA ILE A 92 6.92 15.91 4.02
C ILE A 92 7.14 17.41 3.88
N PRO A 93 6.07 18.24 3.97
CA PRO A 93 6.18 19.68 3.83
C PRO A 93 7.20 20.30 4.80
N ASP A 94 7.83 21.38 4.38
CA ASP A 94 8.83 22.13 5.17
C ASP A 94 10.10 21.34 5.52
N THR A 95 10.32 20.20 4.84
CA THR A 95 11.54 19.38 4.93
C THR A 95 12.17 19.20 3.55
N GLN A 96 13.27 18.41 3.50
CA GLN A 96 13.91 18.05 2.22
C GLN A 96 13.37 16.74 1.64
N VAL A 97 12.30 16.18 2.23
CA VAL A 97 11.68 14.93 1.76
C VAL A 97 10.63 15.26 0.71
N ASP A 98 11.01 15.05 -0.54
CA ASP A 98 10.14 15.15 -1.71
C ASP A 98 10.59 14.08 -2.72
N VAL A 99 9.92 12.94 -2.68
CA VAL A 99 10.29 11.74 -3.44
C VAL A 99 9.23 11.44 -4.49
N PRO A 100 9.52 11.65 -5.77
CA PRO A 100 8.66 11.18 -6.85
C PRO A 100 8.81 9.66 -7.00
N ILE A 101 7.69 8.95 -7.21
CA ILE A 101 7.64 7.50 -7.37
C ILE A 101 6.75 7.19 -8.58
N ALA A 102 7.36 6.78 -9.68
CA ALA A 102 6.63 6.48 -10.90
C ALA A 102 5.69 5.27 -10.76
N ALA A 103 4.73 5.15 -11.66
CA ALA A 103 3.81 4.02 -11.72
C ALA A 103 4.54 2.67 -11.70
N GLY A 104 4.19 1.78 -10.77
CA GLY A 104 4.78 0.45 -10.63
C GLY A 104 6.23 0.41 -10.10
N GLU A 105 6.82 1.55 -9.74
CA GLU A 105 8.21 1.66 -9.28
C GLU A 105 8.34 1.46 -7.76
N THR A 106 9.56 1.13 -7.37
CA THR A 106 9.96 1.03 -5.95
C THR A 106 11.09 2.01 -5.67
N PHE A 107 10.88 2.86 -4.68
CA PHE A 107 11.90 3.75 -4.15
C PHE A 107 12.55 3.14 -2.91
N ASN A 108 13.87 3.25 -2.80
CA ASN A 108 14.64 2.88 -1.61
C ASN A 108 15.47 4.08 -1.18
N GLY A 109 15.28 4.51 0.06
CA GLY A 109 15.96 5.68 0.61
C GLY A 109 16.37 5.49 2.07
N GLU A 110 17.06 6.50 2.60
CA GLU A 110 17.41 6.57 4.02
C GLU A 110 16.49 7.60 4.70
N SER A 111 15.98 7.27 5.87
CA SER A 111 15.08 8.17 6.63
C SER A 111 15.83 9.29 7.39
N ARG A 112 17.14 9.36 7.26
CA ARG A 112 18.00 10.37 7.93
C ARG A 112 17.72 11.82 7.54
N ALA A 113 16.78 12.06 6.63
CA ALA A 113 16.46 13.40 6.16
C ALA A 113 15.58 14.19 7.13
N VAL A 114 15.12 13.57 8.24
CA VAL A 114 14.14 14.16 9.14
C VAL A 114 14.56 13.96 10.59
N GLU A 115 14.58 15.05 11.37
CA GLU A 115 14.83 15.00 12.81
C GLU A 115 13.67 14.29 13.54
N PRO A 116 13.88 13.78 14.78
CA PRO A 116 12.80 13.22 15.57
C PRO A 116 11.65 14.21 15.77
N GLY A 117 10.42 13.76 15.51
CA GLY A 117 9.22 14.59 15.56
C GLY A 117 8.04 13.92 14.89
N THR A 118 6.88 14.59 14.90
CA THR A 118 5.68 14.15 14.19
C THR A 118 5.44 15.05 12.98
N TYR A 119 5.22 14.43 11.83
CA TYR A 119 5.10 15.10 10.55
C TYR A 119 3.91 14.57 9.78
N ASP A 120 3.19 15.46 9.14
CA ASP A 120 2.23 15.08 8.10
C ASP A 120 2.97 14.87 6.79
N PHE A 121 2.57 13.86 6.01
CA PHE A 121 3.06 13.65 4.66
C PHE A 121 1.92 13.55 3.67
N LEU A 122 2.20 13.79 2.40
CA LEU A 122 1.19 13.80 1.34
C LEU A 122 1.79 13.42 -0.02
N CYS A 123 0.90 13.11 -0.96
CA CYS A 123 1.23 13.09 -2.38
C CYS A 123 0.93 14.46 -3.00
N THR A 124 1.91 15.10 -3.62
CA THR A 124 1.73 16.41 -4.26
C THR A 124 0.91 16.34 -5.53
N ILE A 125 0.85 15.17 -6.18
CA ILE A 125 0.09 14.91 -7.41
C ILE A 125 -1.39 14.63 -7.08
N HIS A 126 -1.65 13.95 -5.95
CA HIS A 126 -2.99 13.55 -5.51
C HIS A 126 -3.24 14.05 -4.07
N PRO A 127 -3.69 15.30 -3.88
CA PRO A 127 -3.73 15.94 -2.55
C PRO A 127 -4.65 15.30 -1.50
N THR A 128 -5.49 14.36 -1.90
CA THR A 128 -6.32 13.55 -0.98
C THR A 128 -5.53 12.42 -0.31
N MET A 129 -4.35 12.06 -0.86
CA MET A 129 -3.46 11.06 -0.29
C MET A 129 -2.59 11.72 0.78
N THR A 130 -2.93 11.49 2.03
CA THR A 130 -2.23 12.07 3.19
C THR A 130 -1.96 11.01 4.25
N GLY A 131 -1.00 11.28 5.11
CA GLY A 131 -0.70 10.45 6.26
C GLY A 131 0.11 11.19 7.31
N GLN A 132 0.49 10.48 8.38
CA GLN A 132 1.29 11.01 9.46
C GLN A 132 2.38 10.03 9.87
N VAL A 133 3.57 10.54 10.10
CA VAL A 133 4.71 9.78 10.61
C VAL A 133 5.23 10.40 11.90
N THR A 134 5.49 9.56 12.90
CA THR A 134 6.28 9.94 14.08
C THR A 134 7.67 9.33 13.94
N VAL A 135 8.68 10.18 13.83
CA VAL A 135 10.09 9.79 13.78
C VAL A 135 10.64 9.81 15.19
N VAL A 136 11.22 8.69 15.62
CA VAL A 136 11.91 8.55 16.91
C VAL A 136 13.41 8.37 16.70
N ALA A 137 14.19 8.70 17.72
CA ALA A 137 15.66 8.64 17.69
C ALA A 137 16.21 7.21 17.60
#